data_624bf5341888c9b9276428f61165f5a6
#
_entry.id   624bf5341888c9b9276428f61165f5a6
#
_cell.length_a   1.000
_cell.length_b   1.000
_cell.length_c   1.000
_cell.angle_alpha   90.00
_cell.angle_beta   90.00
_cell.angle_gamma   90.00
#
_symmetry.space_group_name_H-M   'P 1'
#
loop_
_entity.id
_entity.type
_entity.pdbx_description
1 polymer ?
#
loop_
_entity_poly.entity_id
_entity_poly.type
_entity_poly.pdbx_seq_one_letter_code
_entity_poly.pdbx_strand_id
1 'polypeptide(L)'
;MKKYLLWMFAAILTSGLIVTTLTACVNDDNPSVDPVVEDVDLKDPLTIEAVEDGEIDITMEVVLPEPVYYSVNGGEKQEVSLYDPHDPQAHPYTKIDVKVGDKVQLFSRNTTLSKDRDNNNGFYISFESECYVYGNVMSLISPDDNWKDNREIKEPYALEMLFYYTNIVTHPTRHLRLPATKLSKGCYVGMFNSSAITDAPELPATQLAELCYARMFTDCPNLKKTPELPATRLAPRCYYYMFWACRGLTEATELPATKLEEECYAYMFCWCEALTKAPKLPATTLAKDCYAYMFGSCVSLPDAPELPATQLAEDCYSYMFARCKKITEAPELPATTMVKGCYSGMFSETGLTKAPELPSTQLAESCYEAMFSYCDDLTEATALPATQLEKRCYSYMFTHCGNLTSAIELPAEELPERCYNSMFFKCFKLSSVKCLATTMTGNYPLMSWLKYAGTDESVSTRTLTHAPETPWVNSDEDSTGLTDWFVPTGWTLVSL
;
A
#
# COMPACT_ATOMS: atom_id res chain seq x y z
N MET A 1 16.62 56.36 -3.85
CA MET A 1 17.08 56.42 -2.44
C MET A 1 17.14 54.97 -1.98
N LYS A 2 18.28 54.25 -2.21
CA LYS A 2 19.46 54.10 -1.32
C LYS A 2 19.10 53.59 0.08
N LYS A 3 19.68 52.41 0.37
CA LYS A 3 19.93 51.75 1.67
C LYS A 3 18.73 50.89 2.16
N TYR A 4 18.83 49.56 2.20
CA TYR A 4 19.61 48.66 3.08
C TYR A 4 19.82 47.29 2.44
N LEU A 5 21.05 47.07 2.03
CA LEU A 5 21.66 45.76 1.82
C LEU A 5 22.74 45.62 2.89
N LEU A 6 22.96 44.46 3.42
CA LEU A 6 23.93 43.97 4.40
C LEU A 6 23.32 43.60 5.76
N TRP A 7 23.42 42.34 5.97
CA TRP A 7 23.82 41.59 7.17
C TRP A 7 23.10 40.21 7.20
N MET A 8 23.77 39.20 6.63
CA MET A 8 23.71 37.80 7.09
C MET A 8 24.79 37.02 6.34
N PHE A 9 26.05 37.27 6.68
CA PHE A 9 27.14 36.31 6.47
C PHE A 9 27.98 36.37 7.73
N ALA A 10 27.86 35.36 8.58
CA ALA A 10 28.89 34.88 9.51
C ALA A 10 28.27 33.84 10.44
N ALA A 11 28.56 32.60 10.18
CA ALA A 11 28.88 31.54 11.16
C ALA A 11 28.80 30.17 10.52
N ILE A 12 29.85 29.75 9.84
CA ILE A 12 30.27 28.32 9.75
C ILE A 12 31.76 28.38 9.40
N LEU A 13 32.60 28.28 10.38
CA LEU A 13 34.00 27.91 10.26
C LEU A 13 34.39 27.22 11.54
N THR A 14 34.51 25.89 11.47
CA THR A 14 35.54 25.08 12.15
C THR A 14 35.24 23.61 12.03
N SER A 15 35.81 22.97 11.02
CA SER A 15 36.43 21.66 11.15
C SER A 15 37.29 21.42 9.89
N GLY A 16 38.57 21.29 10.11
CA GLY A 16 39.58 21.35 9.07
C GLY A 16 39.56 20.16 8.13
N LEU A 17 39.61 20.46 6.84
CA LEU A 17 40.09 19.57 5.81
C LEU A 17 41.30 20.24 5.16
N ILE A 18 42.47 19.62 5.32
CA ILE A 18 43.69 20.02 4.62
C ILE A 18 43.54 19.60 3.17
N VAL A 19 43.31 20.58 2.28
CA VAL A 19 43.38 20.37 0.84
C VAL A 19 44.80 20.72 0.38
N THR A 20 45.61 19.72 0.06
CA THR A 20 46.86 19.91 -0.67
C THR A 20 46.52 20.16 -2.14
N THR A 21 46.68 21.38 -2.63
CA THR A 21 46.62 21.72 -4.05
C THR A 21 47.87 21.25 -4.76
N LEU A 22 47.74 20.23 -5.59
CA LEU A 22 48.71 19.91 -6.63
C LEU A 22 48.26 20.61 -7.92
N THR A 23 48.99 21.65 -8.32
CA THR A 23 48.84 22.29 -9.63
C THR A 23 49.52 21.42 -10.69
N ALA A 24 48.74 20.73 -11.49
CA ALA A 24 49.23 20.06 -12.70
C ALA A 24 48.63 20.75 -13.95
N CYS A 25 49.47 21.07 -14.90
CA CYS A 25 49.13 21.70 -16.17
C CYS A 25 48.13 20.84 -16.95
N VAL A 26 47.04 21.46 -17.37
CA VAL A 26 45.97 20.86 -18.18
C VAL A 26 46.45 20.86 -19.64
N ASN A 27 46.50 19.68 -20.25
CA ASN A 27 46.31 19.52 -21.69
C ASN A 27 44.88 19.02 -21.89
N ASP A 28 44.09 19.82 -22.59
CA ASP A 28 42.74 19.47 -23.04
C ASP A 28 42.84 18.33 -24.06
N ASP A 29 42.10 17.25 -23.79
CA ASP A 29 41.38 16.32 -24.68
C ASP A 29 41.25 14.93 -24.03
N ASN A 30 40.50 14.86 -22.90
CA ASN A 30 39.89 13.61 -22.45
C ASN A 30 38.68 13.91 -21.54
N PRO A 31 37.49 13.34 -21.78
CA PRO A 31 36.38 13.51 -20.82
C PRO A 31 36.83 12.95 -19.49
N SER A 32 36.81 13.80 -18.46
CA SER A 32 37.10 13.44 -17.09
C SER A 32 36.10 12.36 -16.64
N VAL A 33 36.57 11.12 -16.61
CA VAL A 33 35.90 10.05 -15.86
C VAL A 33 36.18 10.37 -14.41
N ASP A 34 35.16 10.84 -13.69
CA ASP A 34 35.22 10.92 -12.23
C ASP A 34 35.73 9.58 -11.70
N PRO A 35 36.66 9.56 -10.74
CA PRO A 35 37.12 8.31 -10.16
C PRO A 35 35.88 7.58 -9.58
N VAL A 36 35.59 6.41 -10.12
CA VAL A 36 34.56 5.52 -9.59
C VAL A 36 34.96 5.24 -8.15
N VAL A 37 34.31 5.87 -7.19
CA VAL A 37 34.48 5.56 -5.77
C VAL A 37 33.98 4.13 -5.63
N GLU A 38 34.89 3.21 -5.37
CA GLU A 38 34.60 1.80 -5.25
C GLU A 38 33.71 1.57 -4.04
N ASP A 39 32.48 1.04 -4.27
CA ASP A 39 31.55 0.75 -3.19
C ASP A 39 32.08 -0.43 -2.35
N VAL A 40 32.66 -0.11 -1.21
CA VAL A 40 33.27 -1.07 -0.29
C VAL A 40 32.25 -2.13 0.17
N ASP A 41 30.98 -1.73 0.35
CA ASP A 41 29.95 -2.64 0.85
C ASP A 41 29.57 -3.73 -0.18
N LEU A 42 29.73 -3.48 -1.47
CA LEU A 42 29.56 -4.52 -2.49
C LEU A 42 30.63 -5.63 -2.44
N LYS A 43 31.79 -5.36 -1.85
CA LYS A 43 32.91 -6.31 -1.74
C LYS A 43 32.96 -7.06 -0.43
N ASP A 44 32.24 -6.60 0.58
CA ASP A 44 32.13 -7.25 1.87
C ASP A 44 30.94 -8.22 1.89
N PRO A 45 31.06 -9.38 2.54
CA PRO A 45 29.93 -10.28 2.72
C PRO A 45 28.89 -9.64 3.62
N LEU A 46 27.68 -10.20 3.62
CA LEU A 46 26.65 -9.82 4.58
C LEU A 46 27.21 -9.88 6.01
N THR A 47 27.14 -8.76 6.71
CA THR A 47 27.71 -8.57 8.04
C THR A 47 26.68 -7.98 8.98
N ILE A 48 26.55 -8.56 10.16
CA ILE A 48 25.75 -8.06 11.29
C ILE A 48 26.74 -7.63 12.37
N GLU A 49 26.71 -6.36 12.77
CA GLU A 49 27.59 -5.79 13.80
C GLU A 49 26.76 -5.37 15.01
N ALA A 50 27.07 -5.92 16.17
CA ALA A 50 26.35 -5.64 17.40
C ALA A 50 26.58 -4.19 17.89
N VAL A 51 25.51 -3.44 18.13
CA VAL A 51 25.54 -2.09 18.72
C VAL A 51 25.53 -2.17 20.24
N GLU A 52 24.95 -3.23 20.78
CA GLU A 52 24.91 -3.54 22.21
C GLU A 52 25.16 -5.05 22.44
N ASP A 53 25.45 -5.42 23.68
CA ASP A 53 25.59 -6.83 24.05
C ASP A 53 24.25 -7.57 23.86
N GLY A 54 24.29 -8.72 23.22
CA GLY A 54 23.05 -9.45 22.92
C GLY A 54 23.28 -10.79 22.26
N GLU A 55 22.34 -11.19 21.45
CA GLU A 55 22.24 -12.49 20.84
C GLU A 55 21.73 -12.38 19.42
N ILE A 56 22.35 -13.09 18.50
CA ILE A 56 21.89 -13.25 17.12
C ILE A 56 21.48 -14.71 16.94
N ASP A 57 20.22 -14.91 16.57
CA ASP A 57 19.63 -16.22 16.32
C ASP A 57 19.53 -16.47 14.82
N ILE A 58 20.06 -17.61 14.37
CA ILE A 58 19.90 -18.07 12.99
C ILE A 58 19.07 -19.34 12.99
N THR A 59 17.86 -19.26 12.47
CA THR A 59 16.96 -20.39 12.31
C THR A 59 17.08 -20.94 10.90
N MET A 60 17.38 -22.24 10.76
CA MET A 60 17.44 -22.94 9.49
C MET A 60 16.52 -24.17 9.55
N GLU A 61 15.33 -24.05 8.97
CA GLU A 61 14.30 -25.10 8.92
C GLU A 61 14.29 -25.85 7.58
N VAL A 62 15.17 -25.47 6.66
CA VAL A 62 15.28 -26.01 5.32
C VAL A 62 16.57 -26.78 5.13
N VAL A 63 16.49 -27.99 4.57
CA VAL A 63 17.68 -28.73 4.14
C VAL A 63 18.18 -28.14 2.83
N LEU A 64 19.31 -27.45 2.90
CA LEU A 64 20.00 -26.84 1.76
C LEU A 64 21.02 -27.80 1.13
N PRO A 65 21.33 -27.66 -0.18
CA PRO A 65 22.35 -28.48 -0.85
C PRO A 65 23.74 -28.33 -0.26
N GLU A 66 24.10 -27.10 0.15
CA GLU A 66 25.39 -26.76 0.74
C GLU A 66 25.17 -26.13 2.11
N PRO A 67 26.13 -26.31 3.07
CA PRO A 67 26.04 -25.70 4.38
C PRO A 67 26.05 -24.16 4.33
N VAL A 68 25.43 -23.54 5.33
CA VAL A 68 25.54 -22.11 5.62
C VAL A 68 26.56 -21.95 6.74
N TYR A 69 27.47 -20.99 6.63
CA TYR A 69 28.51 -20.73 7.60
C TYR A 69 28.39 -19.31 8.14
N TYR A 70 28.85 -19.14 9.38
CA TYR A 70 29.10 -17.82 9.95
C TYR A 70 30.52 -17.76 10.55
N SER A 71 31.05 -16.54 10.68
CA SER A 71 32.28 -16.28 11.46
C SER A 71 32.10 -15.06 12.32
N VAL A 72 32.66 -15.05 13.52
CA VAL A 72 32.65 -13.91 14.43
C VAL A 72 34.05 -13.27 14.40
N ASN A 73 34.08 -11.93 14.13
CA ASN A 73 35.30 -11.11 14.05
C ASN A 73 36.40 -11.67 13.11
N GLY A 74 35.98 -12.29 11.99
CA GLY A 74 36.91 -12.92 11.04
C GLY A 74 37.59 -14.17 11.55
N GLY A 75 37.07 -14.78 12.60
CA GLY A 75 37.56 -16.06 13.17
C GLY A 75 37.22 -17.25 12.26
N GLU A 76 37.37 -18.44 12.81
CA GLU A 76 37.05 -19.70 12.11
C GLU A 76 35.56 -19.76 11.73
N LYS A 77 35.27 -20.28 10.53
CA LYS A 77 33.89 -20.47 10.04
C LYS A 77 33.25 -21.62 10.81
N GLN A 78 32.08 -21.37 11.34
CA GLN A 78 31.21 -22.33 12.01
C GLN A 78 29.98 -22.60 11.15
N GLU A 79 29.49 -23.82 11.15
CA GLU A 79 28.29 -24.22 10.39
C GLU A 79 27.04 -23.86 11.18
N VAL A 80 26.03 -23.33 10.47
CA VAL A 80 24.69 -23.11 11.01
C VAL A 80 23.97 -24.44 11.13
N SER A 81 23.46 -24.75 12.31
CA SER A 81 22.77 -26.03 12.59
C SER A 81 21.36 -26.05 11.94
N LEU A 82 21.01 -27.17 11.33
CA LEU A 82 19.65 -27.43 10.87
C LEU A 82 18.73 -27.68 12.07
N TYR A 83 17.61 -27.00 12.13
CA TYR A 83 16.56 -27.30 13.10
C TYR A 83 15.81 -28.57 12.74
N ASP A 84 15.78 -29.55 13.64
CA ASP A 84 14.94 -30.75 13.54
C ASP A 84 13.80 -30.67 14.57
N PRO A 85 12.54 -30.43 14.15
CA PRO A 85 11.41 -30.36 15.06
C PRO A 85 11.07 -31.68 15.73
N HIS A 86 11.64 -32.80 15.26
CA HIS A 86 11.43 -34.14 15.83
C HIS A 86 12.51 -34.53 16.86
N ASP A 87 13.60 -33.74 16.97
CA ASP A 87 14.60 -33.93 18.04
C ASP A 87 14.25 -33.04 19.23
N PRO A 88 13.75 -33.57 20.36
CA PRO A 88 13.42 -32.78 21.54
C PRO A 88 14.63 -32.14 22.22
N GLN A 89 15.85 -32.46 21.80
CA GLN A 89 17.08 -31.82 22.26
C GLN A 89 17.67 -30.84 21.24
N ALA A 90 17.12 -30.78 20.02
CA ALA A 90 17.54 -29.81 19.03
C ALA A 90 17.17 -28.40 19.50
N HIS A 91 18.14 -27.50 19.51
CA HIS A 91 17.83 -26.08 19.64
C HIS A 91 17.15 -25.60 18.34
N PRO A 92 16.09 -24.81 18.44
CA PRO A 92 15.36 -24.33 17.26
C PRO A 92 16.19 -23.40 16.37
N TYR A 93 17.35 -22.96 16.84
CA TYR A 93 18.22 -22.00 16.14
C TYR A 93 19.68 -22.12 16.57
N THR A 94 20.58 -21.65 15.70
CA THR A 94 21.99 -21.41 16.03
C THR A 94 22.10 -20.08 16.76
N LYS A 95 22.47 -20.14 18.03
CA LYS A 95 22.61 -19.00 18.92
C LYS A 95 24.05 -18.47 18.91
N ILE A 96 24.18 -17.14 18.69
CA ILE A 96 25.49 -16.47 18.68
C ILE A 96 25.46 -15.34 19.72
N ASP A 97 26.13 -15.54 20.88
CA ASP A 97 26.32 -14.47 21.87
C ASP A 97 27.28 -13.43 21.28
N VAL A 98 26.91 -12.15 21.30
CA VAL A 98 27.72 -11.04 20.77
C VAL A 98 27.93 -9.94 21.82
N LYS A 99 29.06 -9.26 21.71
CA LYS A 99 29.43 -8.07 22.47
C LYS A 99 29.41 -6.86 21.53
N VAL A 100 29.28 -5.65 22.10
CA VAL A 100 29.39 -4.39 21.35
C VAL A 100 30.59 -4.44 20.40
N GLY A 101 30.33 -4.19 19.09
CA GLY A 101 31.35 -4.17 18.04
C GLY A 101 31.72 -5.53 17.46
N ASP A 102 31.17 -6.64 17.99
CA ASP A 102 31.35 -7.94 17.34
C ASP A 102 30.65 -7.97 15.97
N LYS A 103 31.34 -8.61 15.01
CA LYS A 103 30.89 -8.71 13.61
C LYS A 103 30.66 -10.17 13.25
N VAL A 104 29.41 -10.49 12.96
CA VAL A 104 28.99 -11.80 12.45
C VAL A 104 28.86 -11.72 10.95
N GLN A 105 29.73 -12.43 10.23
CA GLN A 105 29.71 -12.52 8.76
C GLN A 105 29.11 -13.84 8.31
N LEU A 106 28.28 -13.80 7.27
CA LEU A 106 27.52 -14.95 6.78
C LEU A 106 27.94 -15.33 5.37
N PHE A 107 28.05 -16.63 5.13
CA PHE A 107 28.52 -17.21 3.88
C PHE A 107 27.72 -18.44 3.49
N SER A 108 27.38 -18.56 2.21
CA SER A 108 26.77 -19.77 1.67
C SER A 108 27.12 -19.91 0.17
N ARG A 109 27.07 -21.16 -0.32
CA ARG A 109 27.19 -21.47 -1.77
C ARG A 109 25.87 -21.93 -2.37
N ASN A 110 24.77 -21.73 -1.65
CA ASN A 110 23.43 -22.02 -2.16
C ASN A 110 22.98 -20.95 -3.18
N THR A 111 21.99 -21.27 -4.00
CA THR A 111 21.32 -20.32 -4.88
C THR A 111 20.03 -19.79 -4.29
N THR A 112 19.57 -20.40 -3.20
CA THR A 112 18.39 -20.03 -2.42
C THR A 112 18.56 -20.46 -0.97
N LEU A 113 17.92 -19.72 -0.06
CA LEU A 113 17.82 -20.08 1.37
C LEU A 113 16.40 -20.54 1.74
N SER A 114 15.49 -20.63 0.76
CA SER A 114 14.13 -21.14 0.95
C SER A 114 13.84 -22.17 -0.13
N LYS A 115 13.05 -23.20 0.20
CA LYS A 115 12.66 -24.23 -0.78
C LYS A 115 11.18 -24.31 -1.06
N ASP A 116 10.33 -23.95 -0.09
CA ASP A 116 8.90 -24.16 -0.24
C ASP A 116 8.12 -23.25 0.73
N ARG A 117 7.32 -22.37 0.16
CA ARG A 117 6.45 -21.45 0.91
C ARG A 117 5.34 -22.17 1.70
N ASP A 118 4.92 -23.35 1.24
CA ASP A 118 3.74 -24.02 1.77
C ASP A 118 3.97 -24.71 3.13
N ASN A 119 5.24 -24.85 3.55
CA ASN A 119 5.62 -25.56 4.77
C ASN A 119 6.24 -24.71 5.86
N ASN A 120 6.28 -23.38 5.75
CA ASN A 120 6.96 -22.46 6.68
C ASN A 120 8.45 -22.79 6.91
N ASN A 121 9.07 -23.57 6.04
CA ASN A 121 10.46 -23.98 6.18
C ASN A 121 11.38 -22.95 5.52
N GLY A 122 12.02 -22.13 6.29
CA GLY A 122 12.86 -21.02 5.82
C GLY A 122 14.19 -20.91 6.53
N PHE A 123 14.92 -19.89 6.13
CA PHE A 123 16.15 -19.44 6.80
C PHE A 123 15.93 -18.01 7.27
N TYR A 124 15.98 -17.78 8.56
CA TYR A 124 15.73 -16.48 9.18
C TYR A 124 16.90 -16.09 10.08
N ILE A 125 17.16 -14.80 10.12
CA ILE A 125 18.08 -14.19 11.08
C ILE A 125 17.24 -13.27 11.95
N SER A 126 17.27 -13.44 13.26
CA SER A 126 16.55 -12.60 14.22
C SER A 126 17.46 -12.14 15.35
N PHE A 127 17.19 -10.97 15.90
CA PHE A 127 17.86 -10.40 17.05
C PHE A 127 17.00 -9.30 17.68
N GLU A 128 16.95 -9.28 19.02
CA GLU A 128 16.20 -8.25 19.77
C GLU A 128 17.08 -7.04 20.11
N SER A 129 18.39 -7.25 20.29
CA SER A 129 19.37 -6.19 20.50
C SER A 129 19.59 -5.37 19.22
N GLU A 130 19.95 -4.09 19.36
CA GLU A 130 20.26 -3.26 18.19
C GLU A 130 21.51 -3.78 17.47
N CYS A 131 21.38 -3.95 16.14
CA CYS A 131 22.49 -4.33 15.28
C CYS A 131 22.53 -3.50 14.00
N TYR A 132 23.72 -3.19 13.52
CA TYR A 132 23.96 -2.74 12.16
C TYR A 132 23.95 -3.94 11.21
N VAL A 133 23.35 -3.78 10.04
CA VAL A 133 23.40 -4.77 8.96
C VAL A 133 23.91 -4.09 7.70
N TYR A 134 25.01 -4.61 7.14
CA TYR A 134 25.66 -4.05 5.94
C TYR A 134 26.38 -5.12 5.13
N GLY A 135 26.93 -4.71 3.97
CA GLY A 135 27.58 -5.63 3.03
C GLY A 135 26.61 -6.20 1.99
N ASN A 136 27.08 -7.12 1.21
CA ASN A 136 26.38 -7.64 0.03
C ASN A 136 25.62 -8.94 0.34
N VAL A 137 24.31 -8.91 0.27
CA VAL A 137 23.45 -10.08 0.52
C VAL A 137 23.71 -11.25 -0.42
N MET A 138 24.27 -10.99 -1.62
CA MET A 138 24.57 -12.05 -2.59
C MET A 138 25.63 -13.06 -2.10
N SER A 139 26.35 -12.73 -1.02
CA SER A 139 27.24 -13.69 -0.32
C SER A 139 26.52 -14.91 0.23
N LEU A 140 25.20 -14.84 0.37
CA LEU A 140 24.34 -15.93 0.86
C LEU A 140 23.74 -16.82 -0.23
N ILE A 141 23.68 -16.33 -1.47
CA ILE A 141 22.94 -17.03 -2.54
C ILE A 141 23.73 -17.13 -3.84
N SER A 142 25.04 -17.16 -3.77
CA SER A 142 25.91 -17.36 -4.93
C SER A 142 26.73 -18.65 -4.82
N PRO A 143 26.65 -19.56 -5.79
CA PRO A 143 27.26 -20.87 -5.73
C PRO A 143 28.80 -20.86 -5.79
N ASP A 144 29.36 -19.71 -6.14
CA ASP A 144 30.80 -19.46 -6.23
C ASP A 144 31.20 -18.19 -5.47
N ASP A 145 32.49 -17.92 -5.40
CA ASP A 145 33.02 -16.72 -4.72
C ASP A 145 32.81 -15.42 -5.55
N ASN A 146 32.11 -15.50 -6.68
CA ASN A 146 31.83 -14.36 -7.59
C ASN A 146 30.57 -13.55 -7.17
N TRP A 147 30.08 -13.71 -5.95
CA TRP A 147 28.90 -13.00 -5.42
C TRP A 147 29.04 -11.47 -5.51
N LYS A 148 30.27 -10.93 -5.52
CA LYS A 148 30.54 -9.49 -5.61
C LYS A 148 30.01 -8.86 -6.90
N ASP A 149 30.07 -9.61 -7.99
CA ASP A 149 29.62 -9.17 -9.31
C ASP A 149 28.25 -9.77 -9.71
N ASN A 150 27.69 -10.65 -8.89
CA ASN A 150 26.40 -11.26 -9.18
C ASN A 150 25.28 -10.22 -9.02
N ARG A 151 24.46 -10.07 -10.08
CA ARG A 151 23.31 -9.15 -10.15
C ARG A 151 22.01 -9.87 -10.50
N GLU A 152 21.99 -11.19 -10.37
CA GLU A 152 20.84 -12.02 -10.74
C GLU A 152 20.48 -12.98 -9.60
N ILE A 153 19.20 -13.01 -9.22
CA ILE A 153 18.60 -14.01 -8.35
C ILE A 153 17.77 -14.93 -9.23
N LYS A 154 18.16 -16.20 -9.36
CA LYS A 154 17.54 -17.17 -10.24
C LYS A 154 16.41 -17.96 -9.60
N GLU A 155 16.62 -18.34 -8.34
CA GLU A 155 15.68 -19.20 -7.65
C GLU A 155 14.56 -18.37 -7.01
N PRO A 156 13.30 -18.85 -7.06
CA PRO A 156 12.19 -18.19 -6.38
C PRO A 156 12.36 -18.22 -4.87
N TYR A 157 11.84 -17.18 -4.21
CA TYR A 157 11.83 -17.01 -2.74
C TYR A 157 13.21 -17.05 -2.07
N ALA A 158 14.28 -16.79 -2.83
CA ALA A 158 15.67 -17.02 -2.41
C ALA A 158 16.09 -16.37 -1.09
N LEU A 159 15.55 -15.19 -0.75
CA LEU A 159 15.84 -14.41 0.46
C LEU A 159 14.53 -14.02 1.18
N GLU A 160 13.51 -14.85 1.08
CA GLU A 160 12.22 -14.65 1.76
C GLU A 160 12.45 -14.56 3.28
N MET A 161 11.84 -13.54 3.93
CA MET A 161 11.81 -13.36 5.39
C MET A 161 13.18 -13.30 6.07
N LEU A 162 14.28 -13.02 5.33
CA LEU A 162 15.67 -13.14 5.85
C LEU A 162 15.90 -12.40 7.18
N PHE A 163 15.34 -11.19 7.36
CA PHE A 163 15.46 -10.34 8.56
C PHE A 163 14.10 -10.11 9.21
N TYR A 164 13.35 -11.18 9.40
CA TYR A 164 12.06 -11.13 10.07
C TYR A 164 12.24 -10.87 11.58
N TYR A 165 11.46 -9.89 12.12
CA TYR A 165 11.52 -9.55 13.55
C TYR A 165 12.92 -9.13 14.05
N THR A 166 13.57 -8.19 13.35
CA THR A 166 14.93 -7.72 13.71
C THR A 166 14.94 -6.27 14.17
N ASN A 167 15.84 -5.95 15.09
CA ASN A 167 16.09 -4.58 15.53
C ASN A 167 17.27 -3.96 14.75
N ILE A 168 17.09 -3.81 13.43
CA ILE A 168 18.10 -3.23 12.55
C ILE A 168 18.13 -1.71 12.73
N VAL A 169 19.31 -1.17 13.04
CA VAL A 169 19.57 0.28 13.04
C VAL A 169 20.55 0.67 11.93
N THR A 170 20.47 1.91 11.47
CA THR A 170 21.30 2.39 10.36
C THR A 170 22.73 2.61 10.79
N HIS A 171 23.69 1.97 10.09
CA HIS A 171 25.11 2.23 10.31
C HIS A 171 25.50 3.61 9.72
N PRO A 172 26.33 4.42 10.40
CA PRO A 172 26.66 5.78 9.98
C PRO A 172 27.31 5.91 8.59
N THR A 173 28.04 4.88 8.12
CA THR A 173 28.85 4.94 6.89
C THR A 173 28.80 3.66 6.04
N ARG A 174 28.12 2.62 6.50
CA ARG A 174 28.03 1.32 5.82
C ARG A 174 26.57 1.02 5.47
N HIS A 175 26.35 0.31 4.37
CA HIS A 175 25.01 0.04 3.86
C HIS A 175 24.82 -1.43 3.48
N LEU A 176 23.62 -1.94 3.74
CA LEU A 176 23.19 -3.22 3.19
C LEU A 176 22.97 -3.07 1.69
N ARG A 177 23.56 -3.95 0.90
CA ARG A 177 23.48 -3.95 -0.56
C ARG A 177 22.63 -5.11 -1.06
N LEU A 178 21.58 -4.75 -1.83
CA LEU A 178 20.71 -5.66 -2.57
C LEU A 178 20.91 -5.41 -4.07
N PRO A 179 22.07 -5.81 -4.64
CA PRO A 179 22.52 -5.32 -5.94
C PRO A 179 21.84 -6.00 -7.14
N ALA A 180 20.92 -6.93 -6.92
CA ALA A 180 20.30 -7.68 -8.00
C ALA A 180 19.38 -6.78 -8.86
N THR A 181 19.64 -6.78 -10.18
CA THR A 181 18.82 -6.10 -11.18
C THR A 181 17.92 -7.06 -11.96
N LYS A 182 18.20 -8.37 -11.88
CA LYS A 182 17.36 -9.44 -12.41
C LYS A 182 16.83 -10.26 -11.24
N LEU A 183 15.51 -10.23 -11.08
CA LEU A 183 14.80 -10.82 -9.95
C LEU A 183 14.03 -12.07 -10.38
N SER A 184 13.87 -13.00 -9.47
CA SER A 184 12.97 -14.14 -9.58
C SER A 184 11.70 -13.93 -8.77
N LYS A 185 10.73 -14.81 -8.94
CA LYS A 185 9.47 -14.79 -8.21
C LYS A 185 9.70 -14.77 -6.69
N GLY A 186 9.10 -13.79 -6.00
CA GLY A 186 9.10 -13.70 -4.54
C GLY A 186 10.47 -13.59 -3.87
N CYS A 187 11.55 -13.28 -4.61
CA CYS A 187 12.92 -13.41 -4.09
C CYS A 187 13.23 -12.60 -2.83
N TYR A 188 12.49 -11.50 -2.55
CA TYR A 188 12.60 -10.67 -1.36
C TYR A 188 11.29 -10.56 -0.58
N VAL A 189 10.36 -11.51 -0.72
CA VAL A 189 9.09 -11.49 0.02
C VAL A 189 9.36 -11.34 1.52
N GLY A 190 8.76 -10.32 2.14
CA GLY A 190 8.80 -10.11 3.58
C GLY A 190 10.20 -9.96 4.19
N MET A 191 11.24 -9.64 3.39
CA MET A 191 12.64 -9.68 3.85
C MET A 191 12.89 -8.93 5.15
N PHE A 192 12.21 -7.80 5.39
CA PHE A 192 12.30 -6.99 6.61
C PHE A 192 10.96 -6.91 7.36
N ASN A 193 10.07 -7.86 7.15
CA ASN A 193 8.75 -7.83 7.80
C ASN A 193 8.90 -7.75 9.33
N SER A 194 8.17 -6.80 9.95
CA SER A 194 8.19 -6.51 11.38
C SER A 194 9.59 -6.15 11.94
N SER A 195 10.47 -5.60 11.08
CA SER A 195 11.79 -5.11 11.50
C SER A 195 11.72 -3.65 11.95
N ALA A 196 12.59 -3.28 12.89
CA ALA A 196 12.75 -1.90 13.34
C ALA A 196 13.62 -1.04 12.39
N ILE A 197 13.86 -1.50 11.17
CA ILE A 197 14.69 -0.80 10.18
C ILE A 197 14.27 0.67 10.00
N THR A 198 15.26 1.59 9.99
CA THR A 198 15.04 3.03 9.84
C THR A 198 15.21 3.54 8.42
N ASP A 199 16.15 2.95 7.67
CA ASP A 199 16.48 3.30 6.29
C ASP A 199 16.47 2.08 5.39
N ALA A 200 15.68 2.13 4.33
CA ALA A 200 15.59 1.05 3.37
C ALA A 200 16.84 0.96 2.47
N PRO A 201 17.32 -0.25 2.14
CA PRO A 201 18.38 -0.42 1.14
C PRO A 201 17.93 -0.02 -0.26
N GLU A 202 18.87 0.27 -1.15
CA GLU A 202 18.61 0.55 -2.57
C GLU A 202 18.03 -0.67 -3.28
N LEU A 203 17.05 -0.44 -4.16
CA LEU A 203 16.36 -1.45 -4.97
C LEU A 203 16.53 -1.13 -6.47
N PRO A 204 17.65 -1.53 -7.10
CA PRO A 204 18.04 -1.05 -8.43
C PRO A 204 17.29 -1.70 -9.60
N ALA A 205 16.45 -2.71 -9.37
CA ALA A 205 15.78 -3.43 -10.45
C ALA A 205 14.74 -2.56 -11.17
N THR A 206 14.81 -2.51 -12.50
CA THR A 206 13.86 -1.78 -13.35
C THR A 206 12.83 -2.67 -14.04
N GLN A 207 13.02 -3.99 -14.01
CA GLN A 207 12.08 -5.01 -14.45
C GLN A 207 11.84 -5.97 -13.28
N LEU A 208 10.59 -6.10 -12.89
CA LEU A 208 10.21 -6.85 -11.71
C LEU A 208 9.69 -8.24 -12.08
N ALA A 209 9.78 -9.14 -11.13
CA ALA A 209 9.18 -10.46 -11.17
C ALA A 209 7.94 -10.51 -10.25
N GLU A 210 7.07 -11.51 -10.46
CA GLU A 210 5.90 -11.75 -9.61
C GLU A 210 6.30 -11.80 -8.13
N LEU A 211 5.59 -11.07 -7.26
CA LEU A 211 5.79 -11.04 -5.80
C LEU A 211 7.20 -10.60 -5.33
N CYS A 212 8.12 -10.13 -6.21
CA CYS A 212 9.54 -9.99 -5.85
C CYS A 212 9.83 -9.10 -4.64
N TYR A 213 9.03 -8.05 -4.39
CA TYR A 213 9.12 -7.16 -3.23
C TYR A 213 7.84 -7.19 -2.37
N ALA A 214 6.98 -8.20 -2.54
CA ALA A 214 5.76 -8.30 -1.76
C ALA A 214 6.07 -8.35 -0.27
N ARG A 215 5.35 -7.54 0.54
CA ARG A 215 5.49 -7.48 2.01
C ARG A 215 6.89 -7.14 2.54
N MET A 216 7.82 -6.66 1.67
CA MET A 216 9.23 -6.51 2.02
C MET A 216 9.48 -5.70 3.29
N PHE A 217 8.72 -4.63 3.51
CA PHE A 217 8.79 -3.75 4.69
C PHE A 217 7.47 -3.70 5.47
N THR A 218 6.64 -4.75 5.38
CA THR A 218 5.40 -4.83 6.17
C THR A 218 5.69 -4.62 7.65
N ASP A 219 4.91 -3.75 8.32
CA ASP A 219 4.99 -3.46 9.76
C ASP A 219 6.40 -3.03 10.23
N CYS A 220 7.06 -2.14 9.45
CA CYS A 220 8.31 -1.49 9.83
C CYS A 220 8.02 -0.08 10.39
N PRO A 221 7.80 0.06 11.71
CA PRO A 221 7.27 1.30 12.30
C PRO A 221 8.26 2.45 12.30
N ASN A 222 9.57 2.17 12.20
CA ASN A 222 10.64 3.17 12.26
C ASN A 222 11.03 3.71 10.88
N LEU A 223 10.60 3.07 9.79
CA LEU A 223 10.88 3.49 8.42
C LEU A 223 10.20 4.84 8.14
N LYS A 224 10.99 5.87 7.76
CA LYS A 224 10.50 7.25 7.53
C LYS A 224 10.26 7.58 6.07
N LYS A 225 11.01 6.94 5.17
CA LYS A 225 10.97 7.17 3.73
C LYS A 225 11.10 5.85 2.99
N THR A 226 10.39 5.72 1.85
CA THR A 226 10.59 4.58 0.95
C THR A 226 11.91 4.69 0.18
N PRO A 227 12.52 3.57 -0.25
CA PRO A 227 13.61 3.62 -1.24
C PRO A 227 13.10 4.12 -2.59
N GLU A 228 14.01 4.49 -3.49
CA GLU A 228 13.65 4.72 -4.89
C GLU A 228 13.14 3.42 -5.52
N LEU A 229 12.05 3.53 -6.30
CA LEU A 229 11.39 2.43 -6.99
C LEU A 229 11.39 2.67 -8.50
N PRO A 230 12.53 2.48 -9.19
CA PRO A 230 12.73 2.93 -10.57
C PRO A 230 12.02 2.07 -11.62
N ALA A 231 11.33 1.00 -11.22
CA ALA A 231 10.75 0.06 -12.15
C ALA A 231 9.57 0.66 -12.94
N THR A 232 9.66 0.58 -14.26
CA THR A 232 8.59 0.93 -15.21
C THR A 232 7.89 -0.30 -15.79
N ARG A 233 8.49 -1.49 -15.64
CA ARG A 233 7.91 -2.78 -16.00
C ARG A 233 7.60 -3.57 -14.73
N LEU A 234 6.33 -3.62 -14.41
CA LEU A 234 5.84 -4.31 -13.23
C LEU A 234 5.50 -5.77 -13.56
N ALA A 235 5.30 -6.55 -12.52
CA ALA A 235 4.78 -7.90 -12.56
C ALA A 235 3.63 -8.04 -11.56
N PRO A 236 2.76 -9.05 -11.67
CA PRO A 236 1.69 -9.27 -10.72
C PRO A 236 2.20 -9.30 -9.28
N ARG A 237 1.51 -8.55 -8.39
CA ARG A 237 1.80 -8.50 -6.95
C ARG A 237 3.21 -8.06 -6.57
N CYS A 238 3.99 -7.41 -7.48
CA CYS A 238 5.41 -7.12 -7.24
C CYS A 238 5.66 -6.22 -6.01
N TYR A 239 4.74 -5.30 -5.67
CA TYR A 239 4.79 -4.43 -4.49
C TYR A 239 3.60 -4.64 -3.53
N TYR A 240 2.94 -5.80 -3.60
CA TYR A 240 1.78 -6.15 -2.79
C TYR A 240 2.10 -6.06 -1.28
N TYR A 241 1.38 -5.21 -0.52
CA TYR A 241 1.61 -4.96 0.90
C TYR A 241 3.02 -4.45 1.26
N MET A 242 3.80 -3.91 0.30
CA MET A 242 5.24 -3.65 0.52
C MET A 242 5.54 -2.81 1.75
N PHE A 243 4.76 -1.77 2.02
CA PHE A 243 4.89 -0.87 3.18
C PHE A 243 3.65 -0.90 4.09
N TRP A 244 2.88 -1.98 4.06
CA TRP A 244 1.68 -2.11 4.89
C TRP A 244 2.02 -1.90 6.37
N ALA A 245 1.23 -1.05 7.08
CA ALA A 245 1.39 -0.72 8.49
C ALA A 245 2.76 -0.08 8.86
N CYS A 246 3.48 0.52 7.90
CA CYS A 246 4.64 1.36 8.21
C CYS A 246 4.17 2.69 8.82
N ARG A 247 3.74 2.65 10.09
CA ARG A 247 3.07 3.79 10.76
C ARG A 247 3.94 5.03 10.90
N GLY A 248 5.27 4.89 10.85
CA GLY A 248 6.22 5.99 10.90
C GLY A 248 6.57 6.60 9.54
N LEU A 249 6.07 6.03 8.42
CA LEU A 249 6.40 6.47 7.06
C LEU A 249 5.73 7.81 6.75
N THR A 250 6.53 8.84 6.49
CA THR A 250 6.06 10.22 6.20
C THR A 250 6.14 10.59 4.73
N GLU A 251 7.07 9.97 3.98
CA GLU A 251 7.37 10.28 2.59
C GLU A 251 7.43 9.00 1.73
N ALA A 252 6.78 9.04 0.57
CA ALA A 252 6.86 8.02 -0.46
C ALA A 252 7.53 8.58 -1.71
N THR A 253 8.41 7.79 -2.33
CA THR A 253 9.05 8.12 -3.62
C THR A 253 8.07 7.93 -4.78
N GLU A 254 8.37 8.51 -5.94
CA GLU A 254 7.51 8.45 -7.13
C GLU A 254 7.39 7.02 -7.67
N LEU A 255 6.24 6.71 -8.29
CA LEU A 255 5.93 5.43 -8.92
C LEU A 255 5.81 5.63 -10.43
N PRO A 256 6.88 5.39 -11.23
CA PRO A 256 6.97 5.84 -12.61
C PRO A 256 6.20 4.98 -13.62
N ALA A 257 5.64 3.84 -13.23
CA ALA A 257 4.97 2.91 -14.14
C ALA A 257 3.66 3.51 -14.69
N THR A 258 3.48 3.46 -16.01
CA THR A 258 2.27 3.94 -16.70
C THR A 258 1.32 2.81 -17.12
N LYS A 259 1.80 1.56 -17.08
CA LYS A 259 1.04 0.33 -17.28
C LYS A 259 1.17 -0.54 -16.03
N LEU A 260 0.05 -0.95 -15.47
CA LEU A 260 0.01 -1.74 -14.26
C LEU A 260 -0.29 -3.21 -14.55
N GLU A 261 0.03 -4.05 -13.59
CA GLU A 261 -0.25 -5.48 -13.57
C GLU A 261 -1.15 -5.82 -12.36
N GLU A 262 -1.73 -7.02 -12.33
CA GLU A 262 -2.68 -7.46 -11.29
C GLU A 262 -2.09 -7.28 -9.89
N GLU A 263 -2.86 -6.63 -8.98
CA GLU A 263 -2.53 -6.38 -7.57
C GLU A 263 -1.14 -5.75 -7.32
N CYS A 264 -0.52 -5.11 -8.35
CA CYS A 264 0.89 -4.69 -8.25
C CYS A 264 1.17 -3.66 -7.15
N TYR A 265 0.21 -2.78 -6.82
CA TYR A 265 0.27 -1.80 -5.73
C TYR A 265 -0.82 -2.00 -4.67
N ALA A 266 -1.54 -3.14 -4.70
CA ALA A 266 -2.61 -3.37 -3.73
C ALA A 266 -2.07 -3.37 -2.30
N TYR A 267 -2.74 -2.62 -1.41
CA TYR A 267 -2.39 -2.43 0.01
C TYR A 267 -0.99 -1.83 0.26
N MET A 268 -0.31 -1.27 -0.77
CA MET A 268 1.11 -0.89 -0.67
C MET A 268 1.42 0.03 0.51
N PHE A 269 0.59 1.06 0.75
CA PHE A 269 0.72 2.03 1.85
C PHE A 269 -0.42 1.95 2.86
N CYS A 270 -1.22 0.89 2.84
CA CYS A 270 -2.35 0.75 3.76
C CYS A 270 -1.85 0.77 5.22
N TRP A 271 -2.50 1.55 6.10
CA TRP A 271 -2.10 1.80 7.49
C TRP A 271 -0.78 2.58 7.67
N CYS A 272 -0.29 3.31 6.65
CA CYS A 272 0.79 4.28 6.82
C CYS A 272 0.23 5.57 7.44
N GLU A 273 -0.05 5.53 8.75
CA GLU A 273 -0.80 6.58 9.47
C GLU A 273 -0.12 7.96 9.44
N ALA A 274 1.23 8.01 9.34
CA ALA A 274 2.01 9.25 9.29
C ALA A 274 2.22 9.80 7.87
N LEU A 275 1.76 9.10 6.81
CA LEU A 275 1.97 9.52 5.42
C LEU A 275 1.24 10.84 5.15
N THR A 276 2.00 11.88 4.77
CA THR A 276 1.47 13.23 4.51
C THR A 276 1.45 13.62 3.04
N LYS A 277 2.07 12.82 2.17
CA LYS A 277 2.10 13.06 0.73
C LYS A 277 2.08 11.74 -0.03
N ALA A 278 1.10 11.57 -0.90
CA ALA A 278 1.03 10.44 -1.82
C ALA A 278 2.03 10.63 -2.99
N PRO A 279 2.61 9.53 -3.54
CA PRO A 279 3.35 9.60 -4.79
C PRO A 279 2.41 9.92 -5.96
N LYS A 280 2.96 10.41 -7.07
CA LYS A 280 2.20 10.53 -8.33
C LYS A 280 1.85 9.15 -8.88
N LEU A 281 0.67 9.04 -9.48
CA LEU A 281 0.14 7.83 -10.09
C LEU A 281 -0.13 8.05 -11.58
N PRO A 282 0.89 8.01 -12.44
CA PRO A 282 0.78 8.38 -13.84
C PRO A 282 0.12 7.30 -14.72
N ALA A 283 -0.28 6.17 -14.15
CA ALA A 283 -0.79 5.02 -14.90
C ALA A 283 -2.12 5.32 -15.60
N THR A 284 -2.18 5.04 -16.89
CA THR A 284 -3.38 5.13 -17.73
C THR A 284 -3.90 3.76 -18.17
N THR A 285 -3.09 2.70 -18.02
CA THR A 285 -3.49 1.32 -18.27
C THR A 285 -3.51 0.57 -16.95
N LEU A 286 -4.70 0.27 -16.46
CA LEU A 286 -4.93 -0.39 -15.19
C LEU A 286 -5.10 -1.90 -15.37
N ALA A 287 -4.92 -2.65 -14.28
CA ALA A 287 -5.18 -4.06 -14.17
C ALA A 287 -6.06 -4.33 -12.95
N LYS A 288 -6.55 -5.56 -12.84
CA LYS A 288 -7.41 -5.98 -11.73
C LYS A 288 -6.73 -5.71 -10.39
N ASP A 289 -7.50 -5.16 -9.42
CA ASP A 289 -7.07 -4.87 -8.05
C ASP A 289 -5.77 -4.03 -7.93
N CYS A 290 -5.31 -3.37 -9.01
CA CYS A 290 -3.95 -2.77 -9.06
C CYS A 290 -3.68 -1.71 -8.00
N TYR A 291 -4.69 -0.95 -7.56
CA TYR A 291 -4.62 0.06 -6.50
C TYR A 291 -5.57 -0.23 -5.33
N ALA A 292 -6.11 -1.47 -5.24
CA ALA A 292 -7.04 -1.82 -4.16
C ALA A 292 -6.43 -1.55 -2.78
N TYR A 293 -7.13 -0.78 -1.93
CA TYR A 293 -6.69 -0.40 -0.58
C TYR A 293 -5.32 0.31 -0.51
N MET A 294 -4.76 0.84 -1.61
CA MET A 294 -3.39 1.35 -1.66
C MET A 294 -3.05 2.33 -0.53
N PHE A 295 -3.95 3.25 -0.22
CA PHE A 295 -3.80 4.24 0.86
C PHE A 295 -4.81 4.03 2.00
N GLY A 296 -5.46 2.88 2.08
CA GLY A 296 -6.44 2.62 3.14
C GLY A 296 -5.89 2.93 4.53
N SER A 297 -6.61 3.69 5.35
CA SER A 297 -6.19 4.11 6.70
C SER A 297 -4.93 5.00 6.77
N CYS A 298 -4.59 5.72 5.69
CA CYS A 298 -3.58 6.80 5.73
C CYS A 298 -4.21 8.06 6.34
N VAL A 299 -4.44 8.04 7.64
CA VAL A 299 -5.24 9.07 8.36
C VAL A 299 -4.64 10.48 8.36
N SER A 300 -3.36 10.62 8.03
CA SER A 300 -2.66 11.91 7.93
C SER A 300 -2.56 12.46 6.51
N LEU A 301 -3.00 11.70 5.49
CA LEU A 301 -2.93 12.11 4.09
C LEU A 301 -4.00 13.17 3.78
N PRO A 302 -3.62 14.43 3.44
CA PRO A 302 -4.59 15.51 3.20
C PRO A 302 -5.16 15.51 1.78
N ASP A 303 -4.38 15.09 0.80
CA ASP A 303 -4.71 15.20 -0.62
C ASP A 303 -4.61 13.86 -1.32
N ALA A 304 -5.60 13.51 -2.11
CA ALA A 304 -5.55 12.37 -3.01
C ALA A 304 -4.73 12.72 -4.28
N PRO A 305 -3.89 11.80 -4.81
CA PRO A 305 -3.19 12.02 -6.06
C PRO A 305 -4.14 12.05 -7.26
N GLU A 306 -3.73 12.64 -8.38
CA GLU A 306 -4.44 12.58 -9.65
C GLU A 306 -4.57 11.15 -10.17
N LEU A 307 -5.73 10.83 -10.77
CA LEU A 307 -6.06 9.51 -11.32
C LEU A 307 -6.43 9.63 -12.81
N PRO A 308 -5.44 9.62 -13.72
CA PRO A 308 -5.65 9.99 -15.13
C PRO A 308 -6.30 8.91 -15.99
N ALA A 309 -6.51 7.70 -15.46
CA ALA A 309 -7.00 6.57 -16.24
C ALA A 309 -8.48 6.74 -16.63
N THR A 310 -8.77 6.61 -17.92
CA THR A 310 -10.14 6.60 -18.49
C THR A 310 -10.66 5.20 -18.78
N GLN A 311 -9.76 4.21 -18.82
CA GLN A 311 -10.08 2.79 -18.96
C GLN A 311 -9.82 2.09 -17.63
N LEU A 312 -10.88 1.60 -17.01
CA LEU A 312 -10.82 0.95 -15.71
C LEU A 312 -10.66 -0.57 -15.83
N ALA A 313 -10.24 -1.20 -14.75
CA ALA A 313 -10.20 -2.65 -14.59
C ALA A 313 -11.02 -3.07 -13.35
N GLU A 314 -11.35 -4.38 -13.24
CA GLU A 314 -12.10 -4.92 -12.09
C GLU A 314 -11.39 -4.55 -10.79
N ASP A 315 -12.17 -4.00 -9.82
CA ASP A 315 -11.75 -3.62 -8.47
C ASP A 315 -10.51 -2.69 -8.39
N CYS A 316 -10.13 -2.01 -9.51
CA CYS A 316 -8.86 -1.29 -9.65
C CYS A 316 -8.61 -0.18 -8.61
N TYR A 317 -9.66 0.51 -8.13
CA TYR A 317 -9.61 1.55 -7.09
C TYR A 317 -10.43 1.17 -5.84
N SER A 318 -10.75 -0.12 -5.68
CA SER A 318 -11.57 -0.58 -4.56
C SER A 318 -10.93 -0.19 -3.22
N TYR A 319 -11.68 0.54 -2.37
CA TYR A 319 -11.26 1.02 -1.04
C TYR A 319 -9.95 1.81 -1.01
N MET A 320 -9.50 2.38 -2.14
CA MET A 320 -8.17 2.99 -2.29
C MET A 320 -7.85 4.05 -1.22
N PHE A 321 -8.82 4.88 -0.86
CA PHE A 321 -8.68 5.93 0.16
C PHE A 321 -9.56 5.70 1.39
N ALA A 322 -10.05 4.47 1.61
CA ALA A 322 -10.90 4.19 2.77
C ALA A 322 -10.20 4.60 4.08
N ARG A 323 -10.93 5.29 4.96
CA ARG A 323 -10.44 5.81 6.26
C ARG A 323 -9.38 6.92 6.20
N CYS A 324 -9.14 7.52 5.03
CA CYS A 324 -8.27 8.70 4.90
C CYS A 324 -9.01 9.96 5.36
N LYS A 325 -9.15 10.14 6.67
CA LYS A 325 -10.03 11.17 7.29
C LYS A 325 -9.65 12.62 6.99
N LYS A 326 -8.41 12.89 6.55
CA LYS A 326 -7.98 14.24 6.17
C LYS A 326 -8.22 14.58 4.71
N ILE A 327 -8.60 13.61 3.86
CA ILE A 327 -9.00 13.90 2.47
C ILE A 327 -10.39 14.55 2.51
N THR A 328 -10.45 15.85 2.20
CA THR A 328 -11.68 16.66 2.18
C THR A 328 -12.19 16.95 0.77
N GLU A 329 -11.36 16.75 -0.24
CA GLU A 329 -11.66 16.91 -1.67
C GLU A 329 -11.25 15.66 -2.44
N ALA A 330 -12.12 15.18 -3.32
CA ALA A 330 -11.84 14.04 -4.18
C ALA A 330 -11.10 14.47 -5.45
N PRO A 331 -10.23 13.64 -6.05
CA PRO A 331 -9.66 13.89 -7.37
C PRO A 331 -10.74 13.75 -8.44
N GLU A 332 -10.49 14.27 -9.65
CA GLU A 332 -11.32 14.01 -10.80
C GLU A 332 -11.33 12.51 -11.16
N LEU A 333 -12.50 11.99 -11.54
CA LEU A 333 -12.72 10.62 -11.97
C LEU A 333 -13.15 10.61 -13.45
N PRO A 334 -12.20 10.62 -14.41
CA PRO A 334 -12.49 10.90 -15.81
C PRO A 334 -13.15 9.74 -16.57
N ALA A 335 -13.23 8.55 -15.99
CA ALA A 335 -13.80 7.37 -16.64
C ALA A 335 -15.32 7.48 -16.77
N THR A 336 -15.84 7.19 -17.95
CA THR A 336 -17.29 7.22 -18.26
C THR A 336 -17.92 5.84 -18.43
N THR A 337 -17.11 4.79 -18.47
CA THR A 337 -17.55 3.39 -18.55
C THR A 337 -17.06 2.66 -17.32
N MET A 338 -18.01 2.13 -16.54
CA MET A 338 -17.68 1.40 -15.32
C MET A 338 -17.42 -0.08 -15.60
N VAL A 339 -16.61 -0.68 -14.74
CA VAL A 339 -16.39 -2.12 -14.64
C VAL A 339 -16.67 -2.57 -13.22
N LYS A 340 -16.80 -3.87 -13.01
CA LYS A 340 -17.16 -4.44 -11.70
C LYS A 340 -16.27 -3.92 -10.59
N GLY A 341 -16.89 -3.42 -9.51
CA GLY A 341 -16.23 -2.99 -8.27
C GLY A 341 -15.24 -1.84 -8.38
N CYS A 342 -15.09 -1.21 -9.58
CA CYS A 342 -13.95 -0.31 -9.88
C CYS A 342 -13.75 0.85 -8.90
N TYR A 343 -14.81 1.38 -8.29
CA TYR A 343 -14.79 2.44 -7.26
C TYR A 343 -15.48 2.01 -5.96
N SER A 344 -15.63 0.67 -5.74
CA SER A 344 -16.26 0.16 -4.51
C SER A 344 -15.52 0.67 -3.27
N GLY A 345 -16.24 1.30 -2.34
CA GLY A 345 -15.70 1.79 -1.07
C GLY A 345 -14.59 2.83 -1.16
N MET A 346 -14.31 3.38 -2.37
CA MET A 346 -13.09 4.17 -2.65
C MET A 346 -12.84 5.29 -1.64
N PHE A 347 -13.87 6.00 -1.22
CA PHE A 347 -13.81 7.11 -0.26
C PHE A 347 -14.56 6.81 1.05
N SER A 348 -14.78 5.54 1.38
CA SER A 348 -15.44 5.16 2.63
C SER A 348 -14.69 5.72 3.85
N GLU A 349 -15.41 6.30 4.82
CA GLU A 349 -14.85 6.87 6.07
C GLU A 349 -13.82 8.01 5.82
N THR A 350 -13.93 8.78 4.73
CA THR A 350 -13.11 9.99 4.50
C THR A 350 -13.75 11.25 5.05
N GLY A 351 -13.00 12.36 5.07
CA GLY A 351 -13.47 13.70 5.44
C GLY A 351 -14.10 14.50 4.29
N LEU A 352 -14.52 13.84 3.20
CA LEU A 352 -15.11 14.53 2.05
C LEU A 352 -16.34 15.35 2.46
N THR A 353 -16.38 16.62 2.05
CA THR A 353 -17.51 17.53 2.27
C THR A 353 -18.50 17.53 1.11
N LYS A 354 -18.01 17.20 -0.09
CA LYS A 354 -18.77 17.10 -1.34
C LYS A 354 -18.34 15.88 -2.13
N ALA A 355 -19.29 15.17 -2.73
CA ALA A 355 -19.00 14.05 -3.63
C ALA A 355 -18.46 14.58 -4.99
N PRO A 356 -17.49 13.90 -5.64
CA PRO A 356 -17.02 14.23 -6.99
C PRO A 356 -18.13 13.99 -8.03
N GLU A 357 -17.97 14.55 -9.21
CA GLU A 357 -18.85 14.25 -10.34
C GLU A 357 -18.72 12.79 -10.78
N LEU A 358 -19.86 12.13 -11.03
CA LEU A 358 -19.96 10.75 -11.49
C LEU A 358 -20.74 10.71 -12.81
N PRO A 359 -20.12 11.05 -13.95
CA PRO A 359 -20.81 11.28 -15.20
C PRO A 359 -21.27 10.00 -15.91
N SER A 360 -20.90 8.82 -15.40
CA SER A 360 -21.18 7.55 -16.09
C SER A 360 -22.68 7.25 -16.13
N THR A 361 -23.15 6.89 -17.32
CA THR A 361 -24.47 6.33 -17.55
C THR A 361 -24.47 4.83 -17.81
N GLN A 362 -23.28 4.23 -17.95
CA GLN A 362 -23.07 2.80 -18.14
C GLN A 362 -22.41 2.21 -16.89
N LEU A 363 -23.21 1.58 -16.07
CA LEU A 363 -22.79 1.01 -14.80
C LEU A 363 -22.38 -0.47 -14.95
N ALA A 364 -21.73 -0.99 -13.91
CA ALA A 364 -21.40 -2.38 -13.76
C ALA A 364 -21.72 -2.84 -12.33
N GLU A 365 -21.70 -4.16 -12.09
CA GLU A 365 -21.94 -4.73 -10.76
C GLU A 365 -21.03 -4.07 -9.71
N SER A 366 -21.62 -3.61 -8.60
CA SER A 366 -20.92 -3.03 -7.43
C SER A 366 -19.99 -1.85 -7.74
N CYS A 367 -20.08 -1.19 -8.91
CA CYS A 367 -19.09 -0.19 -9.34
C CYS A 367 -18.96 1.02 -8.41
N TYR A 368 -20.02 1.42 -7.71
CA TYR A 368 -20.05 2.49 -6.69
C TYR A 368 -20.55 1.99 -5.33
N GLU A 369 -20.50 0.66 -5.08
CA GLU A 369 -20.94 0.10 -3.80
C GLU A 369 -20.14 0.72 -2.65
N ALA A 370 -20.83 1.23 -1.61
CA ALA A 370 -20.27 1.85 -0.42
C ALA A 370 -19.28 3.01 -0.68
N MET A 371 -19.26 3.63 -1.87
CA MET A 371 -18.23 4.58 -2.30
C MET A 371 -17.99 5.71 -1.31
N PHE A 372 -19.04 6.25 -0.68
CA PHE A 372 -18.98 7.33 0.31
C PHE A 372 -19.53 6.90 1.67
N SER A 373 -19.59 5.61 1.96
CA SER A 373 -20.13 5.14 3.24
C SER A 373 -19.35 5.71 4.44
N TYR A 374 -20.06 6.12 5.49
CA TYR A 374 -19.48 6.72 6.70
C TYR A 374 -18.68 8.02 6.47
N CYS A 375 -18.97 8.77 5.40
CA CYS A 375 -18.46 10.13 5.22
C CYS A 375 -19.32 11.11 6.02
N ASP A 376 -18.99 11.26 7.31
CA ASP A 376 -19.81 12.06 8.25
C ASP A 376 -19.86 13.55 7.87
N ASP A 377 -18.82 14.08 7.23
CA ASP A 377 -18.72 15.48 6.81
C ASP A 377 -19.38 15.76 5.44
N LEU A 378 -19.87 14.74 4.75
CA LEU A 378 -20.47 14.88 3.42
C LEU A 378 -21.85 15.56 3.51
N THR A 379 -21.97 16.77 2.93
CA THR A 379 -23.21 17.55 2.91
C THR A 379 -23.92 17.58 1.56
N GLU A 380 -23.14 17.41 0.46
CA GLU A 380 -23.62 17.47 -0.91
C GLU A 380 -23.31 16.15 -1.65
N ALA A 381 -24.35 15.51 -2.16
CA ALA A 381 -24.20 14.38 -3.07
C ALA A 381 -23.99 14.88 -4.51
N THR A 382 -23.56 13.99 -5.40
CA THR A 382 -23.44 14.22 -6.83
C THR A 382 -24.67 13.71 -7.59
N ALA A 383 -24.88 14.18 -8.80
CA ALA A 383 -25.89 13.64 -9.70
C ALA A 383 -25.56 12.19 -10.08
N LEU A 384 -26.59 11.34 -10.18
CA LEU A 384 -26.51 9.95 -10.58
C LEU A 384 -27.30 9.74 -11.88
N PRO A 385 -26.73 10.02 -13.06
CA PRO A 385 -27.46 10.15 -14.30
C PRO A 385 -27.86 8.83 -14.95
N ALA A 386 -27.42 7.70 -14.43
CA ALA A 386 -27.66 6.38 -15.02
C ALA A 386 -29.12 5.98 -14.91
N THR A 387 -29.74 5.64 -16.05
CA THR A 387 -31.10 5.10 -16.15
C THR A 387 -31.14 3.58 -16.26
N GLN A 388 -30.02 2.97 -16.59
CA GLN A 388 -29.82 1.51 -16.59
C GLN A 388 -28.90 1.16 -15.43
N LEU A 389 -29.41 0.38 -14.49
CA LEU A 389 -28.69 -0.03 -13.29
C LEU A 389 -28.20 -1.46 -13.41
N GLU A 390 -27.15 -1.75 -12.64
CA GLU A 390 -26.62 -3.10 -12.47
C GLU A 390 -26.74 -3.54 -11.02
N LYS A 391 -26.56 -4.83 -10.77
CA LYS A 391 -26.60 -5.42 -9.44
C LYS A 391 -25.68 -4.66 -8.49
N ARG A 392 -26.21 -4.26 -7.30
CA ARG A 392 -25.48 -3.59 -6.20
C ARG A 392 -24.76 -2.29 -6.60
N CYS A 393 -24.98 -1.72 -7.78
CA CYS A 393 -24.18 -0.60 -8.30
C CYS A 393 -24.10 0.62 -7.36
N TYR A 394 -25.15 0.93 -6.57
CA TYR A 394 -25.21 2.00 -5.57
C TYR A 394 -25.53 1.48 -4.16
N SER A 395 -25.38 0.17 -3.92
CA SER A 395 -25.61 -0.41 -2.59
C SER A 395 -24.71 0.25 -1.54
N TYR A 396 -25.26 0.66 -0.40
CA TYR A 396 -24.55 1.33 0.70
C TYR A 396 -23.86 2.67 0.35
N MET A 397 -24.08 3.25 -0.83
CA MET A 397 -23.27 4.36 -1.38
C MET A 397 -23.08 5.53 -0.40
N PHE A 398 -24.16 5.96 0.28
CA PHE A 398 -24.15 7.06 1.25
C PHE A 398 -24.53 6.58 2.67
N THR A 399 -24.43 5.31 2.96
CA THR A 399 -24.80 4.80 4.30
C THR A 399 -24.00 5.51 5.40
N HIS A 400 -24.68 5.95 6.46
CA HIS A 400 -24.08 6.71 7.57
C HIS A 400 -23.49 8.10 7.18
N CYS A 401 -23.88 8.71 6.05
CA CYS A 401 -23.57 10.12 5.77
C CYS A 401 -24.55 11.03 6.53
N GLY A 402 -24.33 11.18 7.84
CA GLY A 402 -25.30 11.82 8.75
C GLY A 402 -25.62 13.26 8.43
N ASN A 403 -24.69 14.01 7.81
CA ASN A 403 -24.84 15.41 7.42
C ASN A 403 -25.32 15.63 5.98
N LEU A 404 -25.59 14.58 5.22
CA LEU A 404 -26.09 14.70 3.84
C LEU A 404 -27.48 15.34 3.80
N THR A 405 -27.59 16.49 3.14
CA THR A 405 -28.85 17.30 3.08
C THR A 405 -29.45 17.41 1.68
N SER A 406 -28.64 17.23 0.63
CA SER A 406 -29.03 17.51 -0.75
C SER A 406 -30.06 16.50 -1.27
N ALA A 407 -31.02 17.02 -2.04
CA ALA A 407 -31.96 16.20 -2.81
C ALA A 407 -31.22 15.41 -3.88
N ILE A 408 -31.54 14.14 -4.00
CA ILE A 408 -30.96 13.24 -5.01
C ILE A 408 -32.07 12.75 -5.92
N GLU A 409 -31.84 12.84 -7.24
CA GLU A 409 -32.70 12.23 -8.25
C GLU A 409 -32.13 10.86 -8.65
N LEU A 410 -32.99 9.85 -8.63
CA LEU A 410 -32.71 8.46 -9.03
C LEU A 410 -33.56 8.17 -10.27
N PRO A 411 -33.01 8.38 -11.50
CA PRO A 411 -33.79 8.42 -12.73
C PRO A 411 -34.11 7.03 -13.30
N ALA A 412 -33.56 5.96 -12.74
CA ALA A 412 -33.79 4.61 -13.25
C ALA A 412 -35.23 4.14 -12.98
N GLU A 413 -35.86 3.56 -14.01
CA GLU A 413 -37.21 3.00 -13.92
C GLU A 413 -37.22 1.55 -13.45
N GLU A 414 -36.16 0.78 -13.71
CA GLU A 414 -36.02 -0.62 -13.32
C GLU A 414 -34.96 -0.79 -12.23
N LEU A 415 -35.29 -1.53 -11.18
CA LEU A 415 -34.43 -1.77 -10.03
C LEU A 415 -33.94 -3.22 -9.99
N PRO A 416 -32.68 -3.49 -10.40
CA PRO A 416 -32.07 -4.80 -10.26
C PRO A 416 -31.70 -5.13 -8.80
N GLU A 417 -31.18 -6.35 -8.58
CA GLU A 417 -30.85 -6.87 -7.27
C GLU A 417 -29.98 -5.91 -6.46
N ARG A 418 -30.46 -5.50 -5.26
CA ARG A 418 -29.75 -4.69 -4.26
C ARG A 418 -29.17 -3.36 -4.80
N CYS A 419 -29.65 -2.81 -5.91
CA CYS A 419 -29.07 -1.61 -6.52
C CYS A 419 -29.03 -0.39 -5.59
N TYR A 420 -30.08 -0.17 -4.74
CA TYR A 420 -30.15 0.90 -3.74
C TYR A 420 -30.20 0.35 -2.30
N ASN A 421 -29.82 -0.92 -2.08
CA ASN A 421 -29.80 -1.50 -0.73
C ASN A 421 -29.03 -0.62 0.25
N SER A 422 -29.66 -0.19 1.34
CA SER A 422 -29.09 0.64 2.41
C SER A 422 -28.41 1.94 1.91
N MET A 423 -28.79 2.44 0.73
CA MET A 423 -28.11 3.57 0.08
C MET A 423 -28.02 4.82 0.95
N PHE A 424 -29.10 5.17 1.64
CA PHE A 424 -29.22 6.33 2.53
C PHE A 424 -29.49 5.93 4.01
N PHE A 425 -29.11 4.72 4.37
CA PHE A 425 -29.29 4.25 5.75
C PHE A 425 -28.55 5.18 6.73
N LYS A 426 -29.29 5.73 7.71
CA LYS A 426 -28.78 6.71 8.70
C LYS A 426 -28.23 8.03 8.10
N CYS A 427 -28.71 8.48 6.95
CA CYS A 427 -28.51 9.85 6.50
C CYS A 427 -29.45 10.79 7.25
N PHE A 428 -29.13 11.11 8.51
CA PHE A 428 -30.06 11.73 9.47
C PHE A 428 -30.63 13.08 8.99
N LYS A 429 -29.88 13.87 8.19
CA LYS A 429 -30.30 15.18 7.71
C LYS A 429 -30.90 15.18 6.29
N LEU A 430 -31.03 14.02 5.66
CA LEU A 430 -31.60 13.92 4.31
C LEU A 430 -33.08 14.23 4.34
N SER A 431 -33.51 15.28 3.65
CA SER A 431 -34.89 15.77 3.67
C SER A 431 -35.72 15.42 2.42
N SER A 432 -35.06 15.06 1.29
CA SER A 432 -35.79 14.74 0.07
C SER A 432 -35.04 13.77 -0.83
N VAL A 433 -35.79 12.92 -1.50
CA VAL A 433 -35.32 12.02 -2.57
C VAL A 433 -36.35 12.02 -3.68
N LYS A 434 -35.90 11.98 -4.94
CA LYS A 434 -36.76 11.73 -6.11
C LYS A 434 -36.37 10.38 -6.70
N CYS A 435 -37.32 9.44 -6.75
CA CYS A 435 -37.12 8.10 -7.30
C CYS A 435 -38.14 7.81 -8.40
N LEU A 436 -37.66 7.59 -9.63
CA LEU A 436 -38.52 7.35 -10.79
C LEU A 436 -38.79 5.87 -11.07
N ALA A 437 -38.38 4.99 -10.18
CA ALA A 437 -38.54 3.56 -10.35
C ALA A 437 -40.02 3.16 -10.42
N THR A 438 -40.33 2.28 -11.37
CA THR A 438 -41.69 1.74 -11.63
C THR A 438 -41.70 0.21 -11.51
N THR A 439 -40.54 -0.45 -11.60
CA THR A 439 -40.41 -1.90 -11.65
C THR A 439 -39.22 -2.39 -10.81
N MET A 440 -39.40 -3.47 -10.07
CA MET A 440 -38.33 -4.20 -9.39
C MET A 440 -38.10 -5.51 -10.12
N THR A 441 -36.88 -5.69 -10.64
CA THR A 441 -36.49 -6.89 -11.41
C THR A 441 -35.57 -7.84 -10.63
N GLY A 442 -35.03 -7.40 -9.47
CA GLY A 442 -34.13 -8.19 -8.62
C GLY A 442 -34.58 -8.29 -7.17
N ASN A 443 -33.85 -9.08 -6.38
CA ASN A 443 -34.11 -9.25 -4.95
C ASN A 443 -33.61 -8.05 -4.13
N TYR A 444 -34.42 -7.59 -3.18
CA TYR A 444 -34.02 -6.59 -2.16
C TYR A 444 -33.47 -5.25 -2.69
N PRO A 445 -33.99 -4.68 -3.80
CA PRO A 445 -33.40 -3.48 -4.39
C PRO A 445 -33.42 -2.28 -3.46
N LEU A 446 -34.44 -2.17 -2.58
CA LEU A 446 -34.69 -1.07 -1.66
C LEU A 446 -34.56 -1.49 -0.16
N MET A 447 -33.90 -2.63 0.14
CA MET A 447 -33.78 -3.08 1.55
C MET A 447 -33.11 -2.00 2.40
N SER A 448 -33.78 -1.52 3.45
CA SER A 448 -33.29 -0.50 4.38
C SER A 448 -32.80 0.82 3.74
N TRP A 449 -33.15 1.12 2.49
CA TRP A 449 -32.57 2.21 1.69
C TRP A 449 -32.71 3.61 2.29
N LEU A 450 -33.84 3.92 2.98
CA LEU A 450 -34.08 5.17 3.70
C LEU A 450 -34.24 4.98 5.23
N LYS A 451 -33.90 3.82 5.77
CA LYS A 451 -34.08 3.53 7.18
C LYS A 451 -33.25 4.49 8.04
N TYR A 452 -33.89 5.19 8.97
CA TYR A 452 -33.34 6.27 9.79
C TYR A 452 -32.89 7.53 9.02
N ALA A 453 -33.21 7.66 7.73
CA ALA A 453 -32.95 8.89 6.99
C ALA A 453 -33.89 10.02 7.43
N GLY A 454 -33.38 11.26 7.51
CA GLY A 454 -34.14 12.44 7.86
C GLY A 454 -34.63 12.51 9.30
N THR A 455 -34.05 11.74 10.22
CA THR A 455 -34.50 11.68 11.64
C THR A 455 -33.86 12.74 12.55
N ASP A 456 -32.96 13.59 12.03
CA ASP A 456 -32.41 14.71 12.76
C ASP A 456 -33.51 15.74 13.11
N GLU A 457 -33.46 16.34 14.29
CA GLU A 457 -34.46 17.32 14.78
C GLU A 457 -34.56 18.57 13.89
N SER A 458 -33.52 18.90 13.13
CA SER A 458 -33.53 20.01 12.17
C SER A 458 -34.35 19.75 10.90
N VAL A 459 -34.69 18.49 10.65
CA VAL A 459 -35.46 18.09 9.44
C VAL A 459 -36.95 18.14 9.76
N SER A 460 -37.59 19.24 9.39
CA SER A 460 -39.04 19.44 9.64
C SER A 460 -39.96 18.67 8.70
N THR A 461 -39.49 18.36 7.48
CA THR A 461 -40.26 17.63 6.47
C THR A 461 -39.37 16.68 5.70
N ARG A 462 -39.91 15.49 5.37
CA ARG A 462 -39.26 14.47 4.55
C ARG A 462 -40.15 14.17 3.36
N THR A 463 -39.60 14.20 2.17
CA THR A 463 -40.40 14.05 0.92
C THR A 463 -39.75 13.03 -0.01
N LEU A 464 -40.52 12.00 -0.38
CA LEU A 464 -40.23 11.17 -1.53
C LEU A 464 -41.12 11.57 -2.72
N THR A 465 -40.47 12.10 -3.75
CA THR A 465 -41.16 12.32 -5.04
C THR A 465 -40.98 11.07 -5.89
N HIS A 466 -42.08 10.54 -6.44
CA HIS A 466 -42.07 9.25 -7.14
C HIS A 466 -42.86 9.25 -8.43
N ALA A 467 -42.62 8.27 -9.30
CA ALA A 467 -43.35 8.08 -10.53
C ALA A 467 -44.83 7.80 -10.22
N PRO A 468 -45.77 8.25 -11.11
CA PRO A 468 -47.17 7.93 -10.97
C PRO A 468 -47.42 6.41 -10.91
N GLU A 469 -48.51 6.04 -10.23
CA GLU A 469 -49.00 4.65 -10.15
C GLU A 469 -48.05 3.63 -9.44
N THR A 470 -46.97 4.10 -8.82
CA THR A 470 -46.09 3.20 -8.01
C THR A 470 -46.70 2.97 -6.63
N PRO A 471 -46.65 1.73 -6.10
CA PRO A 471 -47.40 1.35 -4.90
C PRO A 471 -46.59 1.64 -3.62
N TRP A 472 -45.97 2.82 -3.45
CA TRP A 472 -45.23 3.20 -2.28
C TRP A 472 -46.08 3.19 -1.00
N VAL A 473 -45.57 2.61 0.07
CA VAL A 473 -46.25 2.49 1.39
C VAL A 473 -45.31 2.94 2.49
N ASN A 474 -45.85 3.75 3.42
CA ASN A 474 -45.11 4.05 4.65
C ASN A 474 -45.11 2.83 5.57
N SER A 475 -43.94 2.32 5.87
CA SER A 475 -43.74 1.20 6.78
C SER A 475 -42.36 1.29 7.45
N ASP A 476 -42.29 0.98 8.76
CA ASP A 476 -41.01 0.84 9.48
C ASP A 476 -40.48 -0.60 9.42
N GLU A 477 -41.22 -1.51 8.77
CA GLU A 477 -40.75 -2.85 8.51
C GLU A 477 -39.60 -2.81 7.48
N ASP A 478 -38.63 -3.68 7.62
CA ASP A 478 -37.63 -3.88 6.57
C ASP A 478 -38.27 -4.62 5.40
N SER A 479 -37.96 -4.19 4.18
CA SER A 479 -38.32 -4.92 2.97
C SER A 479 -37.78 -6.34 3.05
N THR A 480 -38.68 -7.31 3.24
CA THR A 480 -38.35 -8.73 3.36
C THR A 480 -38.50 -9.48 2.06
N GLY A 481 -38.93 -8.80 0.98
CA GLY A 481 -39.30 -9.43 -0.27
C GLY A 481 -38.87 -8.70 -1.54
N LEU A 482 -39.28 -9.30 -2.66
CA LEU A 482 -38.96 -8.89 -4.02
C LEU A 482 -39.69 -7.61 -4.47
N THR A 483 -40.75 -7.20 -3.74
CA THR A 483 -41.73 -6.22 -4.25
C THR A 483 -42.13 -5.15 -3.25
N ASP A 484 -41.35 -5.00 -2.15
CA ASP A 484 -41.75 -4.10 -1.07
C ASP A 484 -41.29 -2.67 -1.35
N TRP A 485 -42.23 -1.81 -1.72
CA TRP A 485 -42.06 -0.37 -1.96
C TRP A 485 -42.15 0.41 -0.63
N PHE A 486 -41.32 0.07 0.34
CA PHE A 486 -41.39 0.65 1.68
C PHE A 486 -40.57 1.95 1.80
N VAL A 487 -41.18 2.92 2.45
CA VAL A 487 -40.57 4.18 2.89
C VAL A 487 -40.85 4.31 4.38
N PRO A 488 -39.87 4.68 5.21
CA PRO A 488 -40.09 4.82 6.66
C PRO A 488 -41.24 5.76 6.99
N THR A 489 -41.95 5.50 8.11
CA THR A 489 -43.00 6.40 8.57
C THR A 489 -42.51 7.83 8.76
N GLY A 490 -43.37 8.82 8.47
CA GLY A 490 -43.03 10.24 8.51
C GLY A 490 -42.44 10.82 7.23
N TRP A 491 -42.26 10.04 6.16
CA TRP A 491 -42.00 10.55 4.82
C TRP A 491 -43.30 10.88 4.11
N THR A 492 -43.38 12.06 3.47
CA THR A 492 -44.49 12.46 2.64
C THR A 492 -44.30 11.95 1.22
N LEU A 493 -45.25 11.20 0.69
CA LEU A 493 -45.24 10.68 -0.66
C LEU A 493 -45.87 11.73 -1.61
N VAL A 494 -45.15 12.10 -2.68
CA VAL A 494 -45.60 13.05 -3.69
C VAL A 494 -45.47 12.41 -5.05
N SER A 495 -46.61 12.17 -5.71
CA SER A 495 -46.64 11.69 -7.11
C SER A 495 -46.31 12.82 -8.08
N LEU A 496 -45.55 12.54 -9.13
CA LEU A 496 -45.22 13.46 -10.23
C LEU A 496 -46.46 13.79 -11.07
#